data_69b9ee442a00d250313af1e9b119d422
#
_entry.id   69b9ee442a00d250313af1e9b119d422
#
_cell.length_a   1.000
_cell.length_b   1.000
_cell.length_c   1.000
_cell.angle_alpha   90.00
_cell.angle_beta   90.00
_cell.angle_gamma   90.00
#
_symmetry.space_group_name_H-M   'P 1'
#
loop_
_entity.id
_entity.type
_entity.pdbx_description
1 polymer ?
#
loop_
_entity_poly.entity_id
_entity_poly.type
_entity_poly.pdbx_seq_one_letter_code
_entity_poly.pdbx_strand_id
1 'polypeptide(L)'
;DLRSNTMQRLISDDAVAEQGNDVDPAYLPDGRIVFSSDRQETTMRKMADENVEPYKYLDEYERERSIVLHTLDPATQEVKQISFNQSHDRNPTVLKTGEIMYARWDHVANRNHFPLFITNPDGTGLFVEYGAFSPGNSFLHPREMQDGRIMTTLMPLSGTNESGAIMVLDTKNFTDACHPNSGPSSNCNGQTKIQMTDLSVNFTRDFAPGGRFTTPYPLWDGTKRALVSFKPAPPNPDQTVDINGDIVLDPGTPNFSIYMMDMDNNTMRPVHVSTNGKALIDPVAIMSRNSSDVPAIINDKFLDPAMVVENNGLGGQGIGVMNVRSVYDTDFLDIMGDRVLAPGESIPVDAEGNPDLAAMKDPSNPEFLNRVARFVRVTRAIPTPPGLRMDVIGESNYEMQEILGYTQIEPDGSFRVKVPADTSIAMAVLDSNGRAFQSHTNWLQVRPGEVRTCNGCHSPRGDSAPLNTLPVAGNHTANINSWDVLVGETMADTRSRHDPTIGELSQDITYTPVWAAVSIGGIQQTEISYDDLDTPSPVTSSGQIRINYEEHIQPIWDKPR
;
A
#
# COMPACT_ATOMS: atom_id res chain seq x y z
N ASP A 1 8.33 31.08 13.94
CA ASP A 1 9.50 31.80 13.35
C ASP A 1 10.59 31.95 14.42
N LEU A 2 11.73 31.31 14.17
CA LEU A 2 12.86 31.29 15.11
C LEU A 2 13.58 32.65 15.20
N ARG A 3 13.50 33.50 14.19
CA ARG A 3 14.12 34.84 14.21
C ARG A 3 13.34 35.80 15.08
N SER A 4 12.02 35.70 15.02
CA SER A 4 11.11 36.54 15.84
C SER A 4 10.75 35.90 17.17
N ASN A 5 11.12 34.63 17.40
CA ASN A 5 10.70 33.82 18.55
C ASN A 5 9.16 33.81 18.72
N THR A 6 8.44 33.75 17.59
CA THR A 6 6.98 33.72 17.58
C THR A 6 6.47 32.37 17.10
N MET A 7 5.38 31.93 17.68
CA MET A 7 4.60 30.78 17.21
C MET A 7 3.31 31.29 16.57
N GLN A 8 2.98 30.72 15.41
CA GLN A 8 1.73 30.96 14.73
C GLN A 8 1.01 29.63 14.54
N ARG A 9 -0.26 29.60 14.86
CA ARG A 9 -1.12 28.46 14.54
C ARG A 9 -1.36 28.44 13.03
N LEU A 10 -1.13 27.30 12.40
CA LEU A 10 -1.27 27.17 10.94
C LEU A 10 -2.73 27.05 10.52
N ILE A 11 -3.52 26.22 11.19
CA ILE A 11 -4.97 26.13 10.96
C ILE A 11 -5.65 27.15 11.88
N SER A 12 -6.05 28.27 11.33
CA SER A 12 -6.55 29.41 12.11
C SER A 12 -8.01 29.27 12.53
N ASP A 13 -8.82 28.53 11.75
CA ASP A 13 -10.22 28.26 12.08
C ASP A 13 -10.30 27.14 13.14
N ASP A 14 -10.94 27.45 14.27
CA ASP A 14 -11.09 26.51 15.37
C ASP A 14 -11.92 25.28 14.97
N ALA A 15 -13.00 25.47 14.22
CA ALA A 15 -13.85 24.37 13.79
C ALA A 15 -13.09 23.40 12.87
N VAL A 16 -12.22 23.91 12.00
CA VAL A 16 -11.35 23.08 11.16
C VAL A 16 -10.26 22.41 11.99
N ALA A 17 -9.67 23.12 12.94
CA ALA A 17 -8.59 22.56 13.77
C ALA A 17 -9.08 21.43 14.70
N GLU A 18 -10.31 21.51 15.18
CA GLU A 18 -10.90 20.51 16.08
C GLU A 18 -11.41 19.25 15.38
N GLN A 19 -11.39 19.22 14.04
CA GLN A 19 -11.85 18.04 13.28
C GLN A 19 -10.95 16.81 13.43
N GLY A 20 -9.69 16.99 13.79
CA GLY A 20 -8.76 15.85 13.93
C GLY A 20 -7.51 16.16 14.74
N ASN A 21 -6.80 15.08 15.06
CA ASN A 21 -5.49 15.12 15.67
C ASN A 21 -4.42 15.10 14.56
N ASP A 22 -3.63 16.16 14.47
CA ASP A 22 -2.62 16.35 13.43
C ASP A 22 -1.24 16.07 14.02
N VAL A 23 -0.50 15.16 13.38
CA VAL A 23 0.83 14.70 13.82
C VAL A 23 1.80 14.59 12.64
N ASP A 24 3.10 14.49 12.94
CA ASP A 24 4.17 14.20 12.00
C ASP A 24 4.24 15.16 10.77
N PRO A 25 4.29 16.49 10.95
CA PRO A 25 4.28 17.41 9.82
C PRO A 25 5.63 17.43 9.06
N ALA A 26 5.57 17.54 7.73
CA ALA A 26 6.71 17.80 6.88
C ALA A 26 6.37 18.83 5.78
N TYR A 27 7.32 19.74 5.46
CA TYR A 27 7.14 20.71 4.40
C TYR A 27 7.32 20.08 3.03
N LEU A 28 6.38 20.34 2.13
CA LEU A 28 6.53 20.11 0.70
C LEU A 28 7.30 21.27 0.04
N PRO A 29 7.98 21.01 -1.08
CA PRO A 29 8.81 22.04 -1.74
C PRO A 29 8.00 23.21 -2.32
N ASP A 30 6.70 23.05 -2.51
CA ASP A 30 5.76 24.09 -2.96
C ASP A 30 5.21 24.95 -1.81
N GLY A 31 5.57 24.67 -0.57
CA GLY A 31 5.15 25.39 0.62
C GLY A 31 3.94 24.79 1.34
N ARG A 32 3.29 23.79 0.77
CA ARG A 32 2.29 22.99 1.49
C ARG A 32 2.96 22.16 2.60
N ILE A 33 2.16 21.61 3.47
CA ILE A 33 2.58 20.75 4.57
C ILE A 33 1.85 19.43 4.44
N VAL A 34 2.58 18.31 4.40
CA VAL A 34 2.01 16.97 4.57
C VAL A 34 2.06 16.58 6.04
N PHE A 35 1.03 15.90 6.52
CA PHE A 35 0.93 15.44 7.91
C PHE A 35 -0.03 14.24 8.00
N SER A 36 0.07 13.48 9.09
CA SER A 36 -0.87 12.40 9.40
C SER A 36 -1.99 12.93 10.28
N SER A 37 -3.24 12.53 10.02
CA SER A 37 -4.39 12.98 10.80
C SER A 37 -5.56 12.00 10.75
N ASP A 38 -6.35 11.96 11.83
CA ASP A 38 -7.60 11.21 11.93
C ASP A 38 -8.83 11.99 11.42
N ARG A 39 -8.65 13.04 10.61
CA ARG A 39 -9.74 13.84 10.04
C ARG A 39 -10.66 13.01 9.16
N GLN A 40 -10.09 12.29 8.19
CA GLN A 40 -10.78 11.39 7.25
C GLN A 40 -12.02 12.01 6.58
N GLU A 41 -11.99 13.33 6.32
CA GLU A 41 -13.16 14.07 5.83
C GLU A 41 -13.65 13.57 4.47
N THR A 42 -12.74 13.29 3.54
CA THR A 42 -13.12 12.77 2.21
C THR A 42 -13.76 11.38 2.32
N THR A 43 -13.24 10.51 3.18
CA THR A 43 -13.81 9.18 3.44
C THR A 43 -15.24 9.31 3.97
N MET A 44 -15.44 10.13 4.99
CA MET A 44 -16.77 10.34 5.59
C MET A 44 -17.77 10.96 4.61
N ARG A 45 -17.34 11.92 3.79
CA ARG A 45 -18.19 12.53 2.77
C ARG A 45 -18.66 11.51 1.74
N LYS A 46 -17.75 10.64 1.27
CA LYS A 46 -18.12 9.58 0.32
C LYS A 46 -19.14 8.61 0.90
N MET A 47 -19.00 8.22 2.17
CA MET A 47 -20.00 7.39 2.85
C MET A 47 -21.36 8.07 2.89
N ALA A 48 -21.40 9.37 3.20
CA ALA A 48 -22.63 10.15 3.21
C ALA A 48 -23.26 10.25 1.81
N ASP A 49 -22.46 10.45 0.76
CA ASP A 49 -22.91 10.47 -0.64
C ASP A 49 -23.50 9.12 -1.07
N GLU A 50 -23.02 8.03 -0.50
CA GLU A 50 -23.54 6.67 -0.71
C GLU A 50 -24.74 6.33 0.19
N ASN A 51 -25.26 7.29 0.97
CA ASN A 51 -26.31 7.11 1.97
C ASN A 51 -25.95 6.11 3.08
N VAL A 52 -24.67 5.98 3.39
CA VAL A 52 -24.15 5.26 4.54
C VAL A 52 -23.89 6.27 5.65
N GLU A 53 -24.21 5.88 6.91
CA GLU A 53 -23.90 6.76 8.04
C GLU A 53 -22.38 7.00 8.10
N PRO A 54 -21.91 8.26 8.04
CA PRO A 54 -20.49 8.56 7.97
C PRO A 54 -19.82 8.40 9.34
N TYR A 55 -18.78 7.57 9.39
CA TYR A 55 -17.90 7.44 10.54
C TYR A 55 -16.46 7.25 10.11
N LYS A 56 -15.52 7.58 10.99
CA LYS A 56 -14.09 7.46 10.72
C LYS A 56 -13.66 6.00 10.85
N TYR A 57 -12.79 5.56 9.97
CA TYR A 57 -12.12 4.28 10.14
C TYR A 57 -11.41 4.22 11.49
N LEU A 58 -11.54 3.09 12.16
CA LEU A 58 -10.73 2.72 13.31
C LEU A 58 -9.53 1.88 12.82
N ASP A 59 -8.50 1.78 13.65
CA ASP A 59 -7.42 0.83 13.41
C ASP A 59 -7.96 -0.62 13.49
N GLU A 60 -7.18 -1.59 13.07
CA GLU A 60 -7.58 -3.01 13.03
C GLU A 60 -8.00 -3.56 14.39
N TYR A 61 -7.52 -2.95 15.47
CA TYR A 61 -7.90 -3.35 16.83
C TYR A 61 -9.05 -2.52 17.40
N GLU A 62 -9.62 -1.61 16.61
CA GLU A 62 -10.74 -0.72 16.99
C GLU A 62 -10.47 0.12 18.24
N ARG A 63 -9.22 0.41 18.51
CA ARG A 63 -8.80 1.16 19.70
C ARG A 63 -8.70 2.64 19.43
N GLU A 64 -8.23 2.98 18.24
CA GLU A 64 -7.95 4.36 17.85
C GLU A 64 -8.49 4.64 16.45
N ARG A 65 -8.73 5.91 16.15
CA ARG A 65 -9.08 6.33 14.79
C ARG A 65 -7.83 6.27 13.92
N SER A 66 -7.96 5.69 12.73
CA SER A 66 -6.86 5.60 11.78
C SER A 66 -6.39 7.00 11.38
N ILE A 67 -5.10 7.24 11.51
CA ILE A 67 -4.47 8.46 10.98
C ILE A 67 -3.95 8.19 9.57
N VAL A 68 -4.30 9.06 8.64
CA VAL A 68 -3.92 8.97 7.22
C VAL A 68 -3.34 10.29 6.74
N LEU A 69 -2.69 10.29 5.57
CA LEU A 69 -2.00 11.47 5.08
C LEU A 69 -2.97 12.55 4.60
N HIS A 70 -2.66 13.77 5.00
CA HIS A 70 -3.32 15.00 4.57
C HIS A 70 -2.27 16.02 4.10
N THR A 71 -2.69 16.95 3.27
CA THR A 71 -1.92 18.16 2.96
C THR A 71 -2.68 19.38 3.42
N LEU A 72 -1.95 20.37 3.93
CA LEU A 72 -2.43 21.71 4.25
C LEU A 72 -1.75 22.72 3.33
N ASP A 73 -2.50 23.57 2.69
CA ASP A 73 -1.99 24.78 2.08
C ASP A 73 -2.11 25.93 3.10
N PRO A 74 -0.98 26.44 3.64
CA PRO A 74 -1.04 27.52 4.64
C PRO A 74 -1.59 28.84 4.08
N ALA A 75 -1.55 29.06 2.77
CA ALA A 75 -2.03 30.28 2.13
C ALA A 75 -3.56 30.31 2.00
N THR A 76 -4.15 29.18 1.64
CA THR A 76 -5.61 29.03 1.45
C THR A 76 -6.32 28.44 2.66
N GLN A 77 -5.59 27.88 3.59
CA GLN A 77 -6.10 27.09 4.74
C GLN A 77 -6.83 25.80 4.32
N GLU A 78 -6.65 25.36 3.07
CA GLU A 78 -7.27 24.15 2.56
C GLU A 78 -6.54 22.91 3.09
N VAL A 79 -7.30 21.99 3.67
CA VAL A 79 -6.83 20.66 4.11
C VAL A 79 -7.41 19.62 3.15
N LYS A 80 -6.55 18.74 2.61
CA LYS A 80 -6.95 17.66 1.71
C LYS A 80 -6.45 16.32 2.22
N GLN A 81 -7.32 15.33 2.28
CA GLN A 81 -6.93 13.94 2.48
C GLN A 81 -6.31 13.40 1.19
N ILE A 82 -5.13 12.78 1.28
CA ILE A 82 -4.38 12.26 0.13
C ILE A 82 -4.10 10.77 0.21
N SER A 83 -4.29 10.14 1.36
CA SER A 83 -4.23 8.68 1.47
C SER A 83 -5.48 8.10 2.10
N PHE A 84 -5.78 6.86 1.69
CA PHE A 84 -7.00 6.13 2.04
C PHE A 84 -6.58 4.72 2.45
N ASN A 85 -6.26 4.54 3.71
CA ASN A 85 -5.92 3.25 4.30
C ASN A 85 -6.97 2.90 5.36
N GLN A 86 -7.19 1.63 5.59
CA GLN A 86 -8.05 1.17 6.68
C GLN A 86 -7.38 1.42 8.03
N SER A 87 -6.04 1.36 8.08
CA SER A 87 -5.26 1.62 9.26
C SER A 87 -4.36 2.87 9.14
N HIS A 88 -3.25 2.91 9.88
CA HIS A 88 -2.41 4.10 9.99
C HIS A 88 -1.44 4.28 8.82
N ASP A 89 -1.35 5.52 8.33
CA ASP A 89 -0.25 6.05 7.52
C ASP A 89 0.49 7.09 8.36
N ARG A 90 1.76 6.85 8.70
CA ARG A 90 2.51 7.60 9.72
C ARG A 90 3.87 8.11 9.25
N ASN A 91 4.38 9.08 9.96
CA ASN A 91 5.74 9.61 9.83
C ASN A 91 6.12 10.03 8.39
N PRO A 92 5.29 10.84 7.69
CA PRO A 92 5.63 11.27 6.34
C PRO A 92 6.93 12.08 6.32
N THR A 93 7.72 11.88 5.28
CA THR A 93 8.90 12.66 4.95
C THR A 93 8.94 12.93 3.45
N VAL A 94 9.52 14.04 3.05
CA VAL A 94 9.61 14.44 1.64
C VAL A 94 10.99 14.09 1.10
N LEU A 95 11.04 13.28 0.04
CA LEU A 95 12.25 12.84 -0.62
C LEU A 95 12.78 13.90 -1.59
N LYS A 96 14.05 13.78 -2.02
CA LYS A 96 14.63 14.64 -3.07
C LYS A 96 13.86 14.59 -4.39
N THR A 97 13.20 13.46 -4.66
CA THR A 97 12.31 13.32 -5.83
C THR A 97 11.06 14.18 -5.72
N GLY A 98 10.73 14.68 -4.54
CA GLY A 98 9.49 15.40 -4.24
C GLY A 98 8.34 14.48 -3.78
N GLU A 99 8.53 13.18 -3.87
CA GLU A 99 7.58 12.19 -3.36
C GLU A 99 7.53 12.18 -1.83
N ILE A 100 6.43 11.74 -1.28
CA ILE A 100 6.24 11.56 0.15
C ILE A 100 6.50 10.09 0.47
N MET A 101 7.48 9.81 1.34
CA MET A 101 7.70 8.49 1.93
C MET A 101 7.08 8.45 3.32
N TYR A 102 6.48 7.33 3.69
CA TYR A 102 5.82 7.16 4.97
C TYR A 102 5.74 5.69 5.38
N ALA A 103 5.47 5.43 6.65
CA ALA A 103 5.21 4.10 7.18
C ALA A 103 3.71 3.81 7.12
N ARG A 104 3.32 2.70 6.48
CA ARG A 104 1.92 2.26 6.40
C ARG A 104 1.73 1.00 7.21
N TRP A 105 0.73 0.96 8.06
CA TRP A 105 0.36 -0.26 8.74
C TRP A 105 -0.37 -1.19 7.79
N ASP A 106 0.28 -2.33 7.49
CA ASP A 106 -0.30 -3.45 6.77
C ASP A 106 -0.68 -4.54 7.76
N HIS A 107 -1.98 -4.81 7.87
CA HIS A 107 -2.52 -5.89 8.68
C HIS A 107 -3.33 -6.81 7.79
N VAL A 108 -2.69 -7.80 7.20
CA VAL A 108 -3.31 -8.77 6.29
C VAL A 108 -2.81 -10.16 6.58
N ALA A 109 -3.71 -11.10 6.81
CA ALA A 109 -3.40 -12.47 7.20
C ALA A 109 -2.48 -12.49 8.44
N ASN A 110 -1.38 -13.20 8.37
CA ASN A 110 -0.40 -13.25 9.47
C ASN A 110 0.60 -12.07 9.47
N ARG A 111 0.41 -11.10 8.58
CA ARG A 111 1.22 -9.89 8.54
C ARG A 111 0.60 -8.81 9.40
N ASN A 112 1.43 -8.27 10.25
CA ASN A 112 1.08 -7.16 11.11
C ASN A 112 2.36 -6.33 11.29
N HIS A 113 2.61 -5.39 10.36
CA HIS A 113 3.87 -4.69 10.27
C HIS A 113 3.73 -3.32 9.55
N PHE A 114 4.79 -2.51 9.61
CA PHE A 114 4.89 -1.21 8.96
C PHE A 114 6.00 -1.20 7.90
N PRO A 115 5.74 -1.57 6.64
CA PRO A 115 6.64 -1.27 5.53
C PRO A 115 6.63 0.22 5.17
N LEU A 116 7.59 0.63 4.34
CA LEU A 116 7.67 1.99 3.81
C LEU A 116 6.97 2.09 2.46
N PHE A 117 6.13 3.09 2.32
CA PHE A 117 5.41 3.44 1.10
C PHE A 117 5.83 4.80 0.58
N ILE A 118 5.61 5.04 -0.70
CA ILE A 118 5.74 6.34 -1.34
C ILE A 118 4.45 6.73 -2.05
N THR A 119 4.22 8.03 -2.17
CA THR A 119 3.14 8.61 -2.96
C THR A 119 3.52 10.01 -3.44
N ASN A 120 2.90 10.49 -4.50
CA ASN A 120 3.01 11.90 -4.90
C ASN A 120 2.29 12.81 -3.90
N PRO A 121 2.59 14.13 -3.88
CA PRO A 121 1.92 15.08 -2.98
C PRO A 121 0.40 15.19 -3.15
N ASP A 122 -0.13 14.76 -4.29
CA ASP A 122 -1.57 14.67 -4.55
C ASP A 122 -2.20 13.31 -4.21
N GLY A 123 -1.40 12.37 -3.69
CA GLY A 123 -1.85 11.02 -3.35
C GLY A 123 -1.86 10.03 -4.51
N THR A 124 -1.45 10.45 -5.72
CA THR A 124 -1.29 9.54 -6.87
C THR A 124 0.00 8.72 -6.75
N GLY A 125 0.09 7.63 -7.49
CA GLY A 125 1.33 6.84 -7.56
C GLY A 125 1.67 6.10 -6.27
N LEU A 126 0.70 5.80 -5.42
CA LEU A 126 0.92 5.03 -4.18
C LEU A 126 1.69 3.74 -4.48
N PHE A 127 2.76 3.48 -3.73
CA PHE A 127 3.56 2.28 -3.94
C PHE A 127 4.31 1.85 -2.67
N VAL A 128 4.47 0.52 -2.46
CA VAL A 128 5.36 0.01 -1.41
C VAL A 128 6.82 0.18 -1.84
N GLU A 129 7.61 0.88 -1.05
CA GLU A 129 9.01 1.17 -1.39
C GLU A 129 9.97 0.16 -0.82
N TYR A 130 9.78 -0.24 0.43
CA TYR A 130 10.67 -1.18 1.10
C TYR A 130 9.99 -1.86 2.28
N GLY A 131 10.35 -3.11 2.55
CA GLY A 131 10.09 -3.76 3.81
C GLY A 131 8.88 -4.68 3.85
N ALA A 132 8.21 -4.92 2.69
CA ALA A 132 7.05 -5.80 2.64
C ALA A 132 7.37 -7.24 3.09
N PHE A 133 8.59 -7.73 2.83
CA PHE A 133 9.04 -9.09 3.16
C PHE A 133 10.37 -9.12 3.94
N SER A 134 10.87 -7.95 4.34
CA SER A 134 12.12 -7.86 5.09
C SER A 134 12.00 -8.37 6.50
N PRO A 135 13.03 -9.05 7.04
CA PRO A 135 13.07 -9.38 8.46
C PRO A 135 12.99 -8.13 9.35
N GLY A 136 12.24 -8.22 10.41
CA GLY A 136 11.87 -7.11 11.29
C GLY A 136 10.38 -6.81 11.14
N ASN A 137 9.85 -5.92 11.97
CA ASN A 137 8.42 -5.65 11.94
C ASN A 137 8.12 -4.24 11.42
N SER A 138 8.55 -3.21 12.12
CA SER A 138 8.09 -1.85 11.84
C SER A 138 9.25 -0.93 11.48
N PHE A 139 9.19 -0.35 10.28
CA PHE A 139 10.12 0.69 9.80
C PHE A 139 9.46 2.04 10.01
N LEU A 140 9.76 2.70 11.14
CA LEU A 140 9.16 4.00 11.49
C LEU A 140 10.16 5.14 11.34
N HIS A 141 9.64 6.36 11.29
CA HIS A 141 10.39 7.61 11.19
C HIS A 141 11.42 7.62 10.04
N PRO A 142 11.04 7.31 8.80
CA PRO A 142 11.97 7.33 7.68
C PRO A 142 12.48 8.74 7.43
N ARG A 143 13.77 8.86 7.09
CA ARG A 143 14.42 10.12 6.68
C ARG A 143 15.42 9.84 5.59
N GLU A 144 15.34 10.57 4.49
CA GLU A 144 16.32 10.46 3.42
C GLU A 144 17.67 11.05 3.85
N MET A 145 18.73 10.31 3.57
CA MET A 145 20.11 10.75 3.74
C MET A 145 20.61 11.52 2.50
N GLN A 146 21.69 12.26 2.65
CA GLN A 146 22.24 13.04 1.54
C GLN A 146 22.64 12.18 0.32
N ASP A 147 23.04 10.93 0.54
CA ASP A 147 23.37 9.96 -0.52
C ASP A 147 22.14 9.25 -1.11
N GLY A 148 20.94 9.54 -0.58
CA GLY A 148 19.66 9.05 -1.04
C GLY A 148 19.26 7.70 -0.46
N ARG A 149 20.04 7.13 0.49
CA ARG A 149 19.56 6.01 1.31
C ARG A 149 18.58 6.50 2.36
N ILE A 150 17.86 5.60 2.97
CA ILE A 150 16.85 5.92 3.98
C ILE A 150 17.33 5.47 5.36
N MET A 151 17.36 6.41 6.29
CA MET A 151 17.56 6.11 7.72
C MET A 151 16.20 5.95 8.39
N THR A 152 16.03 4.92 9.21
CA THR A 152 14.76 4.59 9.86
C THR A 152 14.97 3.91 11.20
N THR A 153 13.95 3.94 12.05
CA THR A 153 13.90 3.12 13.27
C THR A 153 13.26 1.78 12.93
N LEU A 154 13.96 0.68 13.16
CA LEU A 154 13.39 -0.66 13.09
C LEU A 154 13.05 -1.15 14.50
N MET A 155 11.78 -1.53 14.69
CA MET A 155 11.27 -1.94 16.01
C MET A 155 10.26 -3.09 15.88
N PRO A 156 9.88 -3.76 16.95
CA PRO A 156 8.71 -4.64 16.96
C PRO A 156 7.42 -3.81 16.88
N LEU A 157 6.30 -4.43 16.55
CA LEU A 157 5.01 -3.74 16.40
C LEU A 157 4.64 -2.88 17.63
N SER A 158 4.93 -3.36 18.82
CA SER A 158 4.58 -2.70 20.08
C SER A 158 5.54 -3.06 21.20
N GLY A 159 5.38 -2.44 22.39
CA GLY A 159 6.11 -2.78 23.60
C GLY A 159 7.50 -2.15 23.73
N THR A 160 7.82 -1.16 22.89
CA THR A 160 9.13 -0.48 22.94
C THR A 160 9.04 1.05 22.87
N ASN A 161 7.84 1.63 23.02
CA ASN A 161 7.59 3.07 22.90
C ASN A 161 8.16 3.62 21.58
N GLU A 162 7.79 3.01 20.45
CA GLU A 162 8.24 3.35 19.08
C GLU A 162 9.78 3.45 18.95
N SER A 163 10.49 2.56 19.61
CA SER A 163 11.95 2.57 19.61
C SER A 163 12.56 1.20 19.37
N GLY A 164 13.76 1.19 18.83
CA GLY A 164 14.50 -0.02 18.47
C GLY A 164 15.92 0.32 18.05
N ALA A 165 16.34 -0.21 16.89
CA ALA A 165 17.63 0.03 16.29
C ALA A 165 17.52 1.01 15.12
N ILE A 166 18.55 1.82 14.88
CA ILE A 166 18.64 2.66 13.69
C ILE A 166 19.18 1.83 12.54
N MET A 167 18.43 1.80 11.44
CA MET A 167 18.79 1.14 10.19
C MET A 167 19.02 2.16 9.09
N VAL A 168 19.91 1.81 8.17
CA VAL A 168 20.06 2.48 6.86
C VAL A 168 19.67 1.49 5.78
N LEU A 169 18.74 1.87 4.92
CA LEU A 169 18.17 1.07 3.86
C LEU A 169 18.62 1.58 2.50
N ASP A 170 18.96 0.67 1.59
CA ASP A 170 19.22 0.98 0.19
C ASP A 170 17.96 0.74 -0.65
N THR A 171 17.02 1.67 -0.61
CA THR A 171 15.76 1.58 -1.36
C THR A 171 15.92 1.86 -2.85
N LYS A 172 17.06 2.40 -3.27
CA LYS A 172 17.35 2.62 -4.70
C LYS A 172 17.59 1.31 -5.45
N ASN A 173 18.23 0.36 -4.78
CA ASN A 173 18.64 -0.89 -5.40
C ASN A 173 17.78 -2.08 -4.95
N PHE A 174 16.98 -1.92 -3.90
CA PHE A 174 16.21 -3.02 -3.32
C PHE A 174 14.83 -2.56 -2.85
N THR A 175 13.82 -3.38 -3.08
CA THR A 175 12.48 -3.24 -2.50
C THR A 175 12.34 -3.99 -1.18
N ASP A 176 13.21 -4.96 -0.96
CA ASP A 176 13.25 -5.81 0.23
C ASP A 176 14.65 -6.36 0.45
N ALA A 177 14.87 -7.01 1.60
CA ALA A 177 16.16 -7.57 1.96
C ALA A 177 16.72 -8.55 0.90
N CYS A 178 15.86 -9.19 0.13
CA CYS A 178 16.23 -10.21 -0.87
C CYS A 178 15.70 -9.93 -2.27
N HIS A 179 15.12 -8.78 -2.50
CA HIS A 179 14.52 -8.40 -3.78
C HIS A 179 15.20 -7.16 -4.36
N PRO A 180 16.25 -7.32 -5.18
CA PRO A 180 16.86 -6.20 -5.87
C PRO A 180 15.92 -5.65 -6.95
N ASN A 181 15.97 -4.34 -7.17
CA ASN A 181 15.20 -3.70 -8.23
C ASN A 181 15.58 -4.15 -9.64
N SER A 182 16.76 -4.74 -9.83
CA SER A 182 17.28 -5.21 -11.12
C SER A 182 16.82 -6.61 -11.53
N GLY A 183 15.83 -7.18 -10.87
CA GLY A 183 15.26 -8.47 -11.23
C GLY A 183 15.26 -9.49 -10.11
N PRO A 184 14.73 -10.71 -10.35
CA PRO A 184 14.67 -11.74 -9.35
C PRO A 184 16.08 -12.17 -8.94
N SER A 185 16.38 -12.12 -7.66
CA SER A 185 17.63 -12.62 -7.11
C SER A 185 17.34 -13.80 -6.20
N SER A 186 17.97 -14.93 -6.52
CA SER A 186 18.03 -16.07 -5.60
C SER A 186 19.01 -15.84 -4.43
N ASN A 187 19.75 -14.74 -4.45
CA ASN A 187 20.82 -14.47 -3.49
C ASN A 187 20.52 -13.23 -2.65
N CYS A 188 20.11 -13.42 -1.42
CA CYS A 188 19.99 -12.39 -0.39
C CYS A 188 21.35 -11.82 0.09
N ASN A 189 22.33 -11.71 -0.79
CA ASN A 189 23.71 -11.34 -0.43
C ASN A 189 23.96 -9.83 -0.42
N GLY A 190 22.94 -9.00 -0.72
CA GLY A 190 23.07 -7.55 -0.65
C GLY A 190 22.93 -7.04 0.78
N GLN A 191 23.78 -6.11 1.18
CA GLN A 191 23.58 -5.34 2.41
C GLN A 191 22.50 -4.27 2.18
N THR A 192 21.26 -4.70 2.02
CA THR A 192 20.12 -3.80 1.77
C THR A 192 19.70 -3.03 3.01
N LYS A 193 20.01 -3.58 4.18
CA LYS A 193 19.68 -3.05 5.49
C LYS A 193 20.90 -3.15 6.40
N ILE A 194 21.44 -2.01 6.79
CA ILE A 194 22.60 -1.91 7.66
C ILE A 194 22.18 -1.34 9.00
N GLN A 195 22.43 -2.08 10.08
CA GLN A 195 22.24 -1.56 11.42
C GLN A 195 23.36 -0.58 11.76
N MET A 196 23.01 0.67 12.07
CA MET A 196 23.94 1.72 12.41
C MET A 196 24.26 1.78 13.90
N THR A 197 23.36 1.27 14.74
CA THR A 197 23.57 1.15 16.18
C THR A 197 24.34 -0.13 16.51
N ASP A 198 24.96 -0.17 17.67
CA ASP A 198 25.63 -1.38 18.18
C ASP A 198 24.66 -2.59 18.19
N LEU A 199 25.19 -3.80 18.00
CA LEU A 199 24.38 -5.03 17.99
C LEU A 199 23.72 -5.35 19.34
N SER A 200 24.16 -4.75 20.44
CA SER A 200 23.47 -4.80 21.72
C SER A 200 22.15 -4.01 21.75
N VAL A 201 21.93 -3.16 20.76
CA VAL A 201 20.65 -2.50 20.49
C VAL A 201 19.85 -3.40 19.55
N ASN A 202 18.81 -4.04 20.05
CA ASN A 202 17.98 -4.91 19.23
C ASN A 202 16.69 -4.21 18.75
N PHE A 203 16.03 -4.84 17.80
CA PHE A 203 14.74 -4.40 17.25
C PHE A 203 13.60 -5.38 17.59
N THR A 204 13.77 -6.17 18.66
CA THR A 204 12.75 -7.06 19.23
C THR A 204 12.21 -6.47 20.54
N ARG A 205 11.25 -7.14 21.16
CA ARG A 205 10.75 -6.78 22.49
C ARG A 205 11.72 -7.15 23.61
N ASP A 206 12.72 -7.97 23.33
CA ASP A 206 13.67 -8.45 24.32
C ASP A 206 14.49 -7.29 24.91
N PHE A 207 15.06 -7.54 26.08
CA PHE A 207 15.96 -6.60 26.72
C PHE A 207 17.12 -6.22 25.77
N ALA A 208 17.35 -4.93 25.62
CA ALA A 208 18.40 -4.37 24.77
C ALA A 208 19.47 -3.69 25.66
N PRO A 209 20.59 -4.36 25.98
CA PRO A 209 21.62 -3.79 26.84
C PRO A 209 22.25 -2.50 26.30
N GLY A 210 22.23 -2.31 24.97
CA GLY A 210 22.66 -1.08 24.33
C GLY A 210 21.63 0.06 24.35
N GLY A 211 20.48 -0.14 25.03
CA GLY A 211 19.40 0.84 25.04
C GLY A 211 18.56 0.80 23.77
N ARG A 212 17.79 1.87 23.52
CA ARG A 212 16.90 1.97 22.37
C ARG A 212 16.97 3.35 21.74
N PHE A 213 16.80 3.38 20.44
CA PHE A 213 16.85 4.58 19.61
C PHE A 213 15.53 4.81 18.91
N THR A 214 15.22 6.07 18.62
CA THR A 214 14.07 6.45 17.78
C THR A 214 14.34 7.76 17.06
N THR A 215 13.45 8.14 16.13
CA THR A 215 13.39 9.43 15.43
C THR A 215 14.74 9.94 14.92
N PRO A 216 15.43 9.18 14.04
CA PRO A 216 16.70 9.61 13.49
C PRO A 216 16.52 10.80 12.53
N TYR A 217 17.47 11.74 12.56
CA TYR A 217 17.52 12.87 11.64
C TYR A 217 18.95 13.01 11.07
N PRO A 218 19.22 12.48 9.87
CA PRO A 218 20.53 12.57 9.24
C PRO A 218 20.86 14.02 8.91
N LEU A 219 22.12 14.43 9.13
CA LEU A 219 22.60 15.73 8.73
C LEU A 219 23.02 15.74 7.27
N TRP A 220 22.65 16.83 6.57
CA TRP A 220 22.96 17.02 5.16
C TRP A 220 24.12 18.03 5.00
N ASP A 221 25.16 17.86 5.81
CA ASP A 221 26.31 18.76 5.92
C ASP A 221 27.61 18.16 5.36
N GLY A 222 27.50 17.06 4.62
CA GLY A 222 28.63 16.30 4.09
C GLY A 222 29.30 15.41 5.13
N THR A 223 28.82 15.39 6.37
CA THR A 223 29.26 14.47 7.41
C THR A 223 28.32 13.27 7.50
N LYS A 224 28.82 12.18 8.02
CA LYS A 224 28.00 11.01 8.32
C LYS A 224 27.49 11.06 9.75
N ARG A 225 26.77 12.13 10.10
CA ARG A 225 26.20 12.34 11.42
C ARG A 225 24.70 12.43 11.37
N ALA A 226 24.06 12.03 12.45
CA ALA A 226 22.63 12.15 12.63
C ALA A 226 22.29 12.62 14.06
N LEU A 227 21.20 13.36 14.21
CA LEU A 227 20.54 13.50 15.51
C LEU A 227 19.69 12.26 15.73
N VAL A 228 19.68 11.75 16.95
CA VAL A 228 18.88 10.60 17.35
C VAL A 228 18.31 10.82 18.75
N SER A 229 17.13 10.30 18.99
CA SER A 229 16.61 10.17 20.35
C SER A 229 17.04 8.83 20.91
N PHE A 230 17.73 8.86 22.03
CA PHE A 230 18.28 7.67 22.68
C PHE A 230 17.83 7.56 24.13
N LYS A 231 17.47 6.35 24.51
CA LYS A 231 17.15 5.95 25.88
C LYS A 231 18.08 4.81 26.30
N PRO A 232 18.87 5.00 27.37
CA PRO A 232 19.73 3.94 27.85
C PRO A 232 18.93 2.75 28.38
N ALA A 233 19.56 1.58 28.41
CA ALA A 233 18.97 0.41 29.03
C ALA A 233 18.68 0.67 30.51
N PRO A 234 17.56 0.17 31.04
CA PRO A 234 17.32 0.22 32.47
C PRO A 234 18.38 -0.61 33.23
N PRO A 235 18.74 -0.20 34.42
CA PRO A 235 19.73 -0.93 35.21
C PRO A 235 19.26 -2.32 35.67
N ASN A 236 17.96 -2.58 35.66
CA ASN A 236 17.37 -3.87 35.98
C ASN A 236 16.59 -4.43 34.77
N PRO A 237 17.01 -5.60 34.22
CA PRO A 237 16.33 -6.24 33.09
C PRO A 237 14.96 -6.85 33.44
N ASP A 238 14.66 -7.07 34.73
CA ASP A 238 13.40 -7.69 35.19
C ASP A 238 12.26 -6.67 35.37
N GLN A 239 12.24 -5.61 34.57
CA GLN A 239 11.19 -4.61 34.63
C GLN A 239 9.83 -5.17 34.21
N THR A 240 8.82 -4.80 34.99
CA THR A 240 7.42 -5.13 34.67
C THR A 240 6.94 -4.34 33.44
N VAL A 241 6.18 -5.01 32.59
CA VAL A 241 5.44 -4.38 31.51
C VAL A 241 4.05 -3.98 32.02
N ASP A 242 3.51 -2.89 31.50
CA ASP A 242 2.13 -2.50 31.79
C ASP A 242 1.13 -3.38 31.04
N ILE A 243 -0.16 -3.07 31.18
CA ILE A 243 -1.26 -3.81 30.54
C ILE A 243 -1.20 -3.78 29.00
N ASN A 244 -0.49 -2.81 28.42
CA ASN A 244 -0.30 -2.64 26.97
C ASN A 244 0.98 -3.33 26.48
N GLY A 245 1.76 -3.94 27.40
CA GLY A 245 3.06 -4.52 27.08
C GLY A 245 4.20 -3.52 27.05
N ASP A 246 3.97 -2.26 27.46
CA ASP A 246 5.01 -1.23 27.56
C ASP A 246 5.82 -1.41 28.83
N ILE A 247 7.15 -1.21 28.71
CA ILE A 247 8.04 -1.30 29.86
C ILE A 247 7.72 -0.19 30.86
N VAL A 248 7.27 -0.56 32.04
CA VAL A 248 7.08 0.39 33.15
C VAL A 248 8.45 0.86 33.61
N LEU A 249 8.71 2.15 33.43
CA LEU A 249 9.98 2.73 33.81
C LEU A 249 10.10 2.87 35.33
N ASP A 250 11.21 2.40 35.87
CA ASP A 250 11.64 2.82 37.20
C ASP A 250 11.75 4.36 37.20
N PRO A 251 11.21 5.07 38.22
CA PRO A 251 11.26 6.54 38.31
C PRO A 251 12.64 7.17 38.19
N GLY A 252 13.70 6.38 38.34
CA GLY A 252 15.09 6.82 38.19
C GLY A 252 15.69 6.63 36.79
N THR A 253 14.98 5.97 35.84
CA THR A 253 15.54 5.69 34.50
C THR A 253 15.48 6.94 33.64
N PRO A 254 16.60 7.39 33.02
CA PRO A 254 16.56 8.50 32.08
C PRO A 254 15.63 8.20 30.90
N ASN A 255 14.79 9.18 30.55
CA ASN A 255 13.95 9.09 29.37
C ASN A 255 14.73 9.43 28.10
N PHE A 256 14.10 9.33 26.92
CA PHE A 256 14.72 9.70 25.65
C PHE A 256 15.35 11.09 25.73
N SER A 257 16.56 11.19 25.24
CA SER A 257 17.37 12.40 25.19
C SER A 257 17.98 12.53 23.79
N ILE A 258 18.31 13.74 23.37
CA ILE A 258 18.86 13.99 22.03
C ILE A 258 20.37 13.83 22.03
N TYR A 259 20.87 13.00 21.13
CA TYR A 259 22.28 12.76 20.90
C TYR A 259 22.67 13.06 19.44
N MET A 260 23.90 13.45 19.24
CA MET A 260 24.58 13.46 17.95
C MET A 260 25.31 12.13 17.78
N MET A 261 24.91 11.33 16.81
CA MET A 261 25.55 10.07 16.44
C MET A 261 26.51 10.29 15.28
N ASP A 262 27.72 9.80 15.41
CA ASP A 262 28.72 9.69 14.34
C ASP A 262 28.68 8.26 13.80
N MET A 263 28.25 8.11 12.54
CA MET A 263 28.02 6.80 11.92
C MET A 263 29.31 6.10 11.48
N ASP A 264 30.39 6.83 11.24
CA ASP A 264 31.67 6.22 10.86
C ASP A 264 32.39 5.62 12.07
N ASN A 265 32.29 6.27 13.21
CA ASN A 265 33.00 5.89 14.43
C ASN A 265 32.10 5.16 15.44
N ASN A 266 30.80 5.07 15.15
CA ASN A 266 29.78 4.53 16.08
C ASN A 266 29.87 5.16 17.48
N THR A 267 30.02 6.49 17.54
CA THR A 267 30.11 7.23 18.79
C THR A 267 28.92 8.19 18.92
N MET A 268 28.56 8.49 20.15
CA MET A 268 27.49 9.43 20.46
C MET A 268 27.94 10.53 21.41
N ARG A 269 27.42 11.73 21.20
CA ARG A 269 27.59 12.87 22.11
C ARG A 269 26.24 13.44 22.49
N PRO A 270 25.97 13.70 23.79
CA PRO A 270 24.70 14.30 24.20
C PRO A 270 24.61 15.73 23.63
N VAL A 271 23.44 16.05 23.05
CA VAL A 271 23.08 17.41 22.62
C VAL A 271 22.17 18.03 23.67
N HIS A 272 21.14 17.31 24.09
CA HIS A 272 20.24 17.74 25.14
C HIS A 272 19.75 16.52 25.94
N VAL A 273 20.00 16.53 27.24
CA VAL A 273 19.61 15.43 28.13
C VAL A 273 18.34 15.80 28.86
N SER A 274 17.38 14.89 28.88
CA SER A 274 16.15 15.06 29.63
C SER A 274 16.42 15.09 31.13
N THR A 275 15.97 16.13 31.81
CA THR A 275 16.20 16.33 33.26
C THR A 275 14.91 16.21 34.08
N ASN A 276 13.75 16.12 33.44
CA ASN A 276 12.44 16.20 34.10
C ASN A 276 11.52 15.01 33.78
N GLY A 277 12.09 13.88 33.37
CA GLY A 277 11.34 12.66 33.02
C GLY A 277 10.56 12.73 31.70
N LYS A 278 10.60 13.86 30.98
CA LYS A 278 9.97 13.97 29.67
C LYS A 278 10.83 13.31 28.60
N ALA A 279 10.19 12.69 27.61
CA ALA A 279 10.88 12.21 26.43
C ALA A 279 11.21 13.39 25.49
N LEU A 280 12.45 13.41 24.99
CA LEU A 280 12.89 14.31 23.92
C LEU A 280 12.98 13.49 22.64
N ILE A 281 12.04 13.71 21.74
CA ILE A 281 11.91 12.99 20.47
C ILE A 281 11.84 13.96 19.31
N ASP A 282 11.86 13.47 18.07
CA ASP A 282 11.73 14.23 16.84
C ASP A 282 12.71 15.40 16.69
N PRO A 283 14.02 15.17 16.85
CA PRO A 283 15.00 16.22 16.66
C PRO A 283 15.04 16.66 15.20
N VAL A 284 15.10 17.98 14.98
CA VAL A 284 15.24 18.58 13.65
C VAL A 284 16.42 19.52 13.65
N ALA A 285 17.33 19.37 12.68
CA ALA A 285 18.41 20.30 12.47
C ALA A 285 18.00 21.37 11.45
N ILE A 286 18.15 22.63 11.85
CA ILE A 286 17.97 23.76 10.94
C ILE A 286 19.29 24.02 10.24
N MET A 287 19.35 23.70 8.96
CA MET A 287 20.56 23.82 8.16
C MET A 287 20.24 24.25 6.73
N SER A 288 21.19 24.94 6.12
CA SER A 288 21.11 25.23 4.69
C SER A 288 21.31 23.94 3.90
N ARG A 289 20.51 23.75 2.86
CA ARG A 289 20.73 22.69 1.87
C ARG A 289 21.32 23.29 0.60
N ASN A 290 22.15 22.53 -0.10
CA ASN A 290 22.59 22.88 -1.45
C ASN A 290 21.37 22.86 -2.39
N SER A 291 21.43 23.60 -3.48
CA SER A 291 20.33 23.61 -4.46
C SER A 291 20.03 22.23 -5.05
N SER A 292 21.04 21.36 -5.15
CA SER A 292 20.89 19.95 -5.59
C SER A 292 20.21 19.05 -4.55
N ASP A 293 20.08 19.50 -3.32
CA ASP A 293 19.54 18.74 -2.19
C ASP A 293 18.12 19.22 -1.80
N VAL A 294 17.61 20.22 -2.53
CA VAL A 294 16.23 20.69 -2.38
C VAL A 294 15.30 19.71 -3.10
N PRO A 295 14.21 19.23 -2.45
CA PRO A 295 13.25 18.35 -3.12
C PRO A 295 12.66 18.97 -4.40
N ALA A 296 12.40 18.12 -5.38
CA ALA A 296 11.73 18.53 -6.61
C ALA A 296 10.26 18.87 -6.34
N ILE A 297 9.71 19.82 -7.11
CA ILE A 297 8.27 20.09 -7.08
C ILE A 297 7.59 19.10 -8.02
N ILE A 298 6.63 18.34 -7.49
CA ILE A 298 5.74 17.49 -8.27
C ILE A 298 4.39 18.20 -8.36
N ASN A 299 3.95 18.48 -9.58
CA ASN A 299 2.64 19.07 -9.81
C ASN A 299 1.53 18.05 -9.57
N ASP A 300 0.43 18.51 -8.98
CA ASP A 300 -0.76 17.69 -8.75
C ASP A 300 -1.35 17.25 -10.10
N LYS A 301 -1.47 15.95 -10.32
CA LYS A 301 -1.91 15.37 -11.60
C LYS A 301 -3.43 15.32 -11.73
N PHE A 302 -4.13 14.99 -10.66
CA PHE A 302 -5.59 14.86 -10.71
C PHE A 302 -6.32 16.21 -10.80
N LEU A 303 -5.65 17.32 -10.52
CA LEU A 303 -6.14 18.67 -10.73
C LEU A 303 -5.91 19.17 -12.16
N ASP A 304 -5.13 18.46 -12.97
CA ASP A 304 -4.88 18.82 -14.35
C ASP A 304 -6.14 18.58 -15.18
N PRO A 305 -6.74 19.64 -15.78
CA PRO A 305 -7.90 19.48 -16.64
C PRO A 305 -7.66 18.55 -17.84
N ALA A 306 -6.42 18.45 -18.33
CA ALA A 306 -6.06 17.54 -19.42
C ALA A 306 -6.21 16.08 -18.99
N MET A 307 -5.81 15.73 -17.76
CA MET A 307 -6.00 14.38 -17.21
C MET A 307 -7.48 14.01 -17.10
N VAL A 308 -8.34 14.94 -16.72
CA VAL A 308 -9.80 14.73 -16.67
C VAL A 308 -10.37 14.47 -18.06
N VAL A 309 -9.86 15.17 -19.07
CA VAL A 309 -10.29 15.00 -20.47
C VAL A 309 -9.76 13.69 -21.04
N GLU A 310 -8.49 13.36 -20.84
CA GLU A 310 -7.89 12.10 -21.31
C GLU A 310 -8.57 10.86 -20.75
N ASN A 311 -9.08 10.93 -19.54
CA ASN A 311 -9.79 9.86 -18.86
C ASN A 311 -11.31 9.90 -19.09
N ASN A 312 -11.79 10.51 -20.17
CA ASN A 312 -13.21 10.59 -20.52
C ASN A 312 -14.10 11.14 -19.39
N GLY A 313 -13.59 12.04 -18.58
CA GLY A 313 -14.32 12.63 -17.47
C GLY A 313 -14.42 11.74 -16.22
N LEU A 314 -13.70 10.64 -16.15
CA LEU A 314 -13.71 9.71 -14.99
C LEU A 314 -13.33 10.41 -13.68
N GLY A 315 -12.42 11.38 -13.74
CA GLY A 315 -12.06 12.18 -12.57
C GLY A 315 -13.25 12.93 -11.96
N GLY A 316 -14.09 13.54 -12.80
CA GLY A 316 -15.32 14.21 -12.37
C GLY A 316 -16.38 13.26 -11.81
N GLN A 317 -16.31 11.98 -12.14
CA GLN A 317 -17.17 10.93 -11.63
C GLN A 317 -16.62 10.26 -10.35
N GLY A 318 -15.48 10.69 -9.85
CA GLY A 318 -14.83 10.05 -8.70
C GLY A 318 -14.29 8.64 -8.99
N ILE A 319 -13.89 8.39 -10.23
CA ILE A 319 -13.40 7.09 -10.71
C ILE A 319 -11.94 7.22 -11.10
N GLY A 320 -11.15 6.18 -10.76
CA GLY A 320 -9.82 5.92 -11.29
C GLY A 320 -9.76 4.58 -12.00
N VAL A 321 -8.62 4.26 -12.59
CA VAL A 321 -8.42 3.03 -13.36
C VAL A 321 -7.20 2.27 -12.85
N MET A 322 -7.37 1.00 -12.57
CA MET A 322 -6.28 0.05 -12.40
C MET A 322 -6.03 -0.66 -13.72
N ASN A 323 -4.80 -0.59 -14.21
CA ASN A 323 -4.36 -1.21 -15.45
C ASN A 323 -3.20 -2.17 -15.14
N VAL A 324 -3.43 -3.47 -15.25
CA VAL A 324 -2.41 -4.51 -14.99
C VAL A 324 -2.00 -5.13 -16.31
N ARG A 325 -0.69 -5.13 -16.57
CA ARG A 325 -0.17 -5.60 -17.86
C ARG A 325 -0.25 -7.12 -18.02
N SER A 326 0.04 -7.89 -16.97
CA SER A 326 -0.23 -9.33 -16.95
C SER A 326 -0.25 -9.87 -15.52
N VAL A 327 -1.31 -10.53 -15.12
CA VAL A 327 -1.37 -11.26 -13.84
C VAL A 327 -0.42 -12.45 -13.77
N TYR A 328 0.13 -12.87 -14.92
CA TYR A 328 1.12 -13.93 -14.99
C TYR A 328 2.54 -13.45 -14.71
N ASP A 329 2.75 -12.13 -14.62
CA ASP A 329 4.01 -11.55 -14.14
C ASP A 329 3.99 -11.54 -12.59
N THR A 330 4.32 -12.70 -12.03
CA THR A 330 4.25 -12.96 -10.58
C THR A 330 5.18 -14.14 -10.23
N ASP A 331 5.52 -14.28 -8.95
CA ASP A 331 6.25 -15.44 -8.42
C ASP A 331 5.32 -16.64 -8.10
N PHE A 332 4.00 -16.46 -8.22
CA PHE A 332 2.97 -17.46 -7.89
C PHE A 332 3.02 -18.00 -6.47
N LEU A 333 3.53 -17.22 -5.57
CA LEU A 333 3.55 -17.50 -4.15
C LEU A 333 2.56 -16.60 -3.43
N ASP A 334 1.97 -17.11 -2.35
CA ASP A 334 1.22 -16.28 -1.43
C ASP A 334 2.16 -15.53 -0.48
N ILE A 335 1.60 -14.77 0.44
CA ILE A 335 2.37 -14.00 1.43
C ILE A 335 3.17 -14.87 2.40
N MET A 336 2.87 -16.17 2.46
CA MET A 336 3.59 -17.15 3.28
C MET A 336 4.66 -17.91 2.49
N GLY A 337 4.76 -17.66 1.17
CA GLY A 337 5.66 -18.37 0.27
C GLY A 337 5.12 -19.71 -0.21
N ASP A 338 3.83 -19.99 0.02
CA ASP A 338 3.18 -21.19 -0.44
C ASP A 338 2.64 -21.04 -1.86
N ARG A 339 2.61 -22.14 -2.61
CA ARG A 339 2.09 -22.14 -3.97
C ARG A 339 0.58 -21.88 -3.99
N VAL A 340 0.17 -20.88 -4.77
CA VAL A 340 -1.23 -20.44 -4.86
C VAL A 340 -2.11 -21.21 -5.83
N LEU A 341 -1.52 -21.98 -6.75
CA LEU A 341 -2.27 -22.77 -7.73
C LEU A 341 -2.87 -24.03 -7.11
N ALA A 342 -4.07 -24.42 -7.53
CA ALA A 342 -4.69 -25.66 -7.10
C ALA A 342 -3.89 -26.89 -7.55
N PRO A 343 -4.06 -28.03 -6.86
CA PRO A 343 -3.48 -29.29 -7.34
C PRO A 343 -3.92 -29.61 -8.77
N GLY A 344 -2.95 -29.82 -9.66
CA GLY A 344 -3.20 -30.09 -11.08
C GLY A 344 -3.31 -28.85 -11.98
N GLU A 345 -3.38 -27.66 -11.44
CA GLU A 345 -3.25 -26.42 -12.20
C GLU A 345 -1.78 -26.09 -12.47
N SER A 346 -1.52 -25.61 -13.67
CA SER A 346 -0.21 -25.14 -14.06
C SER A 346 -0.38 -23.96 -15.01
N ILE A 347 0.60 -23.06 -15.02
CA ILE A 347 0.70 -22.01 -16.02
C ILE A 347 1.57 -22.52 -17.14
N PRO A 348 1.14 -22.40 -18.41
CA PRO A 348 1.99 -22.71 -19.55
C PRO A 348 3.28 -21.89 -19.49
N VAL A 349 4.42 -22.55 -19.69
CA VAL A 349 5.73 -21.89 -19.68
C VAL A 349 6.45 -22.12 -21.01
N ASP A 350 7.25 -21.13 -21.41
CA ASP A 350 8.13 -21.20 -22.56
C ASP A 350 9.39 -22.08 -22.27
N ALA A 351 10.30 -22.16 -23.25
CA ALA A 351 11.52 -22.94 -23.11
C ALA A 351 12.46 -22.41 -22.01
N GLU A 352 12.35 -21.16 -21.66
CA GLU A 352 13.10 -20.46 -20.63
C GLU A 352 12.47 -20.58 -19.24
N GLY A 353 11.23 -21.12 -19.15
CA GLY A 353 10.48 -21.30 -17.91
C GLY A 353 9.63 -20.08 -17.51
N ASN A 354 9.51 -19.09 -18.37
CA ASN A 354 8.60 -17.95 -18.14
C ASN A 354 7.18 -18.29 -18.61
N PRO A 355 6.14 -17.62 -18.08
CA PRO A 355 4.78 -17.78 -18.58
C PRO A 355 4.68 -17.55 -20.10
N ASP A 356 4.19 -18.55 -20.82
CA ASP A 356 4.09 -18.51 -22.28
C ASP A 356 2.85 -17.71 -22.72
N LEU A 357 2.98 -16.39 -22.70
CA LEU A 357 1.90 -15.49 -23.15
C LEU A 357 1.57 -15.70 -24.64
N ALA A 358 2.52 -16.14 -25.46
CA ALA A 358 2.29 -16.36 -26.87
C ALA A 358 1.31 -17.51 -27.08
N ALA A 359 1.52 -18.64 -26.39
CA ALA A 359 0.60 -19.77 -26.41
C ALA A 359 -0.78 -19.42 -25.83
N MET A 360 -0.80 -18.72 -24.70
CA MET A 360 -2.07 -18.32 -24.04
C MET A 360 -2.91 -17.32 -24.85
N LYS A 361 -2.28 -16.52 -25.72
CA LYS A 361 -2.99 -15.57 -26.62
C LYS A 361 -3.51 -16.21 -27.89
N ASP A 362 -2.97 -17.33 -28.32
CA ASP A 362 -3.31 -17.98 -29.59
C ASP A 362 -4.50 -18.93 -29.44
N PRO A 363 -5.68 -18.60 -29.99
CA PRO A 363 -6.87 -19.45 -29.91
C PRO A 363 -6.72 -20.81 -30.59
N SER A 364 -5.74 -20.99 -31.47
CA SER A 364 -5.44 -22.27 -32.09
C SER A 364 -4.61 -23.19 -31.16
N ASN A 365 -4.05 -22.63 -30.09
CA ASN A 365 -3.27 -23.35 -29.11
C ASN A 365 -4.17 -23.84 -27.95
N PRO A 366 -4.06 -25.11 -27.51
CA PRO A 366 -4.80 -25.60 -26.34
C PRO A 366 -4.61 -24.76 -25.07
N GLU A 367 -3.45 -24.13 -24.90
CA GLU A 367 -3.14 -23.30 -23.74
C GLU A 367 -4.00 -22.03 -23.65
N PHE A 368 -4.58 -21.60 -24.77
CA PHE A 368 -5.59 -20.54 -24.74
C PHE A 368 -6.80 -20.89 -23.87
N LEU A 369 -7.23 -22.17 -23.86
CA LEU A 369 -8.33 -22.66 -23.04
C LEU A 369 -7.89 -23.02 -21.62
N ASN A 370 -6.63 -23.45 -21.46
CA ASN A 370 -6.10 -23.96 -20.20
C ASN A 370 -5.55 -22.86 -19.27
N ARG A 371 -5.49 -21.61 -19.74
CA ARG A 371 -5.01 -20.51 -18.87
C ARG A 371 -5.84 -20.40 -17.60
N VAL A 372 -5.20 -20.17 -16.46
CA VAL A 372 -5.83 -20.22 -15.13
C VAL A 372 -6.66 -18.96 -14.87
N ALA A 373 -6.10 -17.78 -15.12
CA ALA A 373 -6.75 -16.51 -14.82
C ALA A 373 -7.98 -16.25 -15.70
N ARG A 374 -9.09 -15.88 -15.08
CA ARG A 374 -10.35 -15.55 -15.78
C ARG A 374 -10.92 -14.21 -15.36
N PHE A 375 -10.96 -13.93 -14.09
CA PHE A 375 -11.60 -12.74 -13.55
C PHE A 375 -10.72 -12.07 -12.50
N VAL A 376 -10.97 -10.79 -12.30
CA VAL A 376 -10.51 -10.05 -11.13
C VAL A 376 -11.73 -9.69 -10.29
N ARG A 377 -11.69 -10.03 -9.02
CA ARG A 377 -12.59 -9.51 -8.00
C ARG A 377 -11.97 -8.25 -7.41
N VAL A 378 -12.74 -7.19 -7.32
CA VAL A 378 -12.36 -5.97 -6.61
C VAL A 378 -13.17 -5.85 -5.33
N THR A 379 -12.49 -5.60 -4.24
CA THR A 379 -13.09 -5.35 -2.93
C THR A 379 -12.69 -3.98 -2.41
N ARG A 380 -13.48 -3.41 -1.52
CA ARG A 380 -13.10 -2.23 -0.75
C ARG A 380 -13.13 -2.52 0.75
N ALA A 381 -12.28 -1.82 1.49
CA ALA A 381 -12.34 -1.82 2.94
C ALA A 381 -13.66 -1.21 3.41
N ILE A 382 -14.26 -1.81 4.43
CA ILE A 382 -15.40 -1.25 5.13
C ILE A 382 -14.96 -0.97 6.56
N PRO A 383 -15.20 0.25 7.06
CA PRO A 383 -14.95 0.53 8.47
C PRO A 383 -15.91 -0.27 9.35
N THR A 384 -15.43 -0.72 10.49
CA THR A 384 -16.26 -1.41 11.47
C THR A 384 -17.35 -0.47 11.98
N PRO A 385 -18.64 -0.88 11.93
CA PRO A 385 -19.73 -0.05 12.43
C PRO A 385 -19.54 0.31 13.91
N PRO A 386 -19.86 1.54 14.33
CA PRO A 386 -19.72 1.98 15.71
C PRO A 386 -20.45 1.05 16.69
N GLY A 387 -19.77 0.64 17.74
CA GLY A 387 -20.30 -0.25 18.77
C GLY A 387 -20.20 -1.74 18.45
N LEU A 388 -19.73 -2.12 17.27
CA LEU A 388 -19.31 -3.48 16.96
C LEU A 388 -17.80 -3.58 17.17
N ARG A 389 -17.35 -4.63 17.81
CA ARG A 389 -15.93 -4.92 18.00
C ARG A 389 -15.53 -6.09 17.11
N MET A 390 -14.25 -6.18 16.75
CA MET A 390 -13.72 -7.29 15.94
C MET A 390 -14.07 -8.66 16.50
N ASP A 391 -14.04 -8.80 17.82
CA ASP A 391 -14.40 -10.04 18.53
C ASP A 391 -15.88 -10.43 18.39
N VAL A 392 -16.75 -9.50 17.98
CA VAL A 392 -18.18 -9.76 17.73
C VAL A 392 -18.41 -10.23 16.30
N ILE A 393 -17.63 -9.72 15.33
CA ILE A 393 -17.78 -10.06 13.91
C ILE A 393 -16.92 -11.28 13.55
N GLY A 394 -15.95 -11.62 14.40
CA GLY A 394 -14.93 -12.62 14.18
C GLY A 394 -13.70 -12.00 13.52
N GLU A 395 -12.55 -12.19 14.15
CA GLU A 395 -11.28 -11.81 13.52
C GLU A 395 -11.12 -12.56 12.21
N SER A 396 -11.06 -11.83 11.12
CA SER A 396 -10.62 -12.38 9.84
C SER A 396 -9.25 -11.81 9.53
N ASN A 397 -8.41 -12.64 8.94
CA ASN A 397 -7.09 -12.19 8.47
C ASN A 397 -7.16 -11.13 7.35
N TYR A 398 -8.35 -10.75 6.92
CA TYR A 398 -8.58 -9.87 5.78
C TYR A 398 -9.45 -8.66 6.12
N GLU A 399 -9.82 -8.50 7.38
CA GLU A 399 -10.69 -7.41 7.84
C GLU A 399 -12.04 -7.34 7.10
N MET A 400 -12.87 -6.37 7.42
CA MET A 400 -14.17 -6.22 6.76
C MET A 400 -14.00 -5.68 5.35
N GLN A 401 -14.56 -6.41 4.38
CA GLN A 401 -14.50 -6.07 2.97
C GLN A 401 -15.88 -6.17 2.32
N GLU A 402 -16.13 -5.28 1.38
CA GLU A 402 -17.27 -5.35 0.47
C GLU A 402 -16.78 -5.68 -0.94
N ILE A 403 -17.44 -6.61 -1.62
CA ILE A 403 -17.17 -6.91 -3.02
C ILE A 403 -17.79 -5.79 -3.85
N LEU A 404 -16.96 -5.03 -4.57
CA LEU A 404 -17.42 -4.02 -5.52
C LEU A 404 -17.88 -4.64 -6.83
N GLY A 405 -17.35 -5.81 -7.18
CA GLY A 405 -17.70 -6.54 -8.39
C GLY A 405 -16.50 -7.23 -9.01
N TYR A 406 -16.71 -7.66 -10.23
CA TYR A 406 -15.77 -8.46 -11.02
C TYR A 406 -15.52 -7.82 -12.38
N THR A 407 -14.35 -8.08 -12.96
CA THR A 407 -14.03 -7.79 -14.35
C THR A 407 -13.26 -8.96 -14.96
N GLN A 408 -13.29 -9.05 -16.29
CA GLN A 408 -12.65 -10.11 -17.06
C GLN A 408 -11.15 -9.85 -17.22
N ILE A 409 -10.33 -10.92 -17.19
CA ILE A 409 -8.92 -10.93 -17.55
C ILE A 409 -8.77 -11.37 -19.00
N GLU A 410 -7.99 -10.63 -19.77
CA GLU A 410 -7.70 -10.97 -21.17
C GLU A 410 -6.71 -12.14 -21.29
N PRO A 411 -6.62 -12.79 -22.46
CA PRO A 411 -5.77 -13.98 -22.63
C PRO A 411 -4.29 -13.80 -22.31
N ASP A 412 -3.74 -12.59 -22.47
CA ASP A 412 -2.37 -12.25 -22.09
C ASP A 412 -2.19 -11.97 -20.60
N GLY A 413 -3.24 -12.18 -19.81
CA GLY A 413 -3.25 -11.89 -18.39
C GLY A 413 -3.49 -10.41 -18.05
N SER A 414 -3.66 -9.55 -19.05
CA SER A 414 -3.94 -8.16 -18.83
C SER A 414 -5.39 -7.91 -18.42
N PHE A 415 -5.59 -6.88 -17.62
CA PHE A 415 -6.93 -6.36 -17.35
C PHE A 415 -6.88 -4.86 -17.08
N ARG A 416 -8.01 -4.22 -17.31
CA ARG A 416 -8.22 -2.81 -17.02
C ARG A 416 -9.56 -2.68 -16.31
N VAL A 417 -9.57 -2.06 -15.13
CA VAL A 417 -10.78 -1.95 -14.30
C VAL A 417 -10.96 -0.54 -13.76
N LYS A 418 -12.17 -0.04 -13.86
CA LYS A 418 -12.61 1.22 -13.27
C LYS A 418 -13.00 0.95 -11.82
N VAL A 419 -12.45 1.75 -10.92
CA VAL A 419 -12.66 1.59 -9.48
C VAL A 419 -13.03 2.92 -8.85
N PRO A 420 -13.76 2.92 -7.74
CA PRO A 420 -13.99 4.15 -6.97
C PRO A 420 -12.65 4.75 -6.56
N ALA A 421 -12.42 5.99 -6.94
CA ALA A 421 -11.26 6.74 -6.47
C ALA A 421 -11.41 7.10 -4.99
N ASP A 422 -10.30 7.44 -4.32
CA ASP A 422 -10.29 7.84 -2.92
C ASP A 422 -10.93 6.79 -1.98
N THR A 423 -10.61 5.53 -2.25
CA THR A 423 -11.15 4.38 -1.54
C THR A 423 -10.05 3.34 -1.39
N SER A 424 -9.98 2.70 -0.23
CA SER A 424 -9.08 1.57 0.01
C SER A 424 -9.63 0.35 -0.73
N ILE A 425 -8.94 -0.11 -1.77
CA ILE A 425 -9.34 -1.25 -2.59
C ILE A 425 -8.31 -2.37 -2.53
N ALA A 426 -8.79 -3.59 -2.71
CA ALA A 426 -7.96 -4.76 -2.94
C ALA A 426 -8.47 -5.55 -4.14
N MET A 427 -7.59 -6.36 -4.73
CA MET A 427 -7.90 -7.16 -5.92
C MET A 427 -7.53 -8.61 -5.69
N ALA A 428 -8.29 -9.52 -6.26
CA ALA A 428 -7.97 -10.94 -6.29
C ALA A 428 -8.16 -11.50 -7.70
N VAL A 429 -7.17 -12.24 -8.17
CA VAL A 429 -7.22 -12.95 -9.45
C VAL A 429 -7.92 -14.28 -9.24
N LEU A 430 -8.94 -14.56 -10.04
CA LEU A 430 -9.79 -15.74 -9.93
C LEU A 430 -9.61 -16.68 -11.12
N ASP A 431 -9.68 -17.97 -10.81
CA ASP A 431 -9.72 -19.05 -11.81
C ASP A 431 -11.13 -19.22 -12.43
N SER A 432 -11.29 -20.25 -13.26
CA SER A 432 -12.57 -20.58 -13.92
C SER A 432 -13.68 -21.01 -12.95
N ASN A 433 -13.36 -21.33 -11.70
CA ASN A 433 -14.30 -21.71 -10.68
C ASN A 433 -14.58 -20.59 -9.68
N GLY A 434 -14.10 -19.37 -9.97
CA GLY A 434 -14.23 -18.22 -9.06
C GLY A 434 -13.33 -18.28 -7.83
N ARG A 435 -12.36 -19.23 -7.79
CA ARG A 435 -11.43 -19.36 -6.69
C ARG A 435 -10.28 -18.38 -6.86
N ALA A 436 -9.97 -17.63 -5.81
CA ALA A 436 -8.81 -16.74 -5.78
C ALA A 436 -7.51 -17.56 -5.68
N PHE A 437 -6.59 -17.34 -6.60
CA PHE A 437 -5.24 -17.92 -6.55
C PHE A 437 -4.15 -16.87 -6.38
N GLN A 438 -4.46 -15.61 -6.58
CA GLN A 438 -3.58 -14.49 -6.28
C GLN A 438 -4.41 -13.38 -5.67
N SER A 439 -4.06 -12.94 -4.48
CA SER A 439 -4.74 -11.84 -3.79
C SER A 439 -3.74 -10.74 -3.48
N HIS A 440 -4.12 -9.51 -3.75
CA HIS A 440 -3.35 -8.36 -3.32
C HIS A 440 -3.54 -8.17 -1.80
N THR A 441 -2.45 -8.12 -1.08
CA THR A 441 -2.45 -8.17 0.38
C THR A 441 -2.43 -6.79 1.05
N ASN A 442 -2.25 -5.73 0.27
CA ASN A 442 -2.21 -4.36 0.77
C ASN A 442 -3.39 -3.58 0.21
N TRP A 443 -3.91 -2.64 0.99
CA TRP A 443 -4.89 -1.71 0.48
C TRP A 443 -4.23 -0.76 -0.53
N LEU A 444 -4.78 -0.75 -1.75
CA LEU A 444 -4.42 0.18 -2.81
C LEU A 444 -5.40 1.35 -2.85
N GLN A 445 -4.99 2.41 -3.52
CA GLN A 445 -5.86 3.53 -3.86
C GLN A 445 -5.51 4.06 -5.24
N VAL A 446 -6.47 4.70 -5.88
CA VAL A 446 -6.28 5.59 -7.02
C VAL A 446 -7.00 6.91 -6.75
N ARG A 447 -6.46 8.00 -7.30
CA ARG A 447 -7.09 9.31 -7.21
C ARG A 447 -8.08 9.50 -8.37
N PRO A 448 -9.02 10.46 -8.25
CA PRO A 448 -9.96 10.74 -9.34
C PRO A 448 -9.23 11.03 -10.66
N GLY A 449 -9.54 10.25 -11.70
CA GLY A 449 -8.90 10.35 -13.01
C GLY A 449 -7.51 9.69 -13.12
N GLU A 450 -6.95 9.16 -12.06
CA GLU A 450 -5.68 8.44 -12.11
C GLU A 450 -5.83 7.13 -12.87
N VAL A 451 -4.92 6.89 -13.82
CA VAL A 451 -4.69 5.57 -14.43
C VAL A 451 -3.41 5.01 -13.85
N ARG A 452 -3.56 3.99 -13.02
CA ARG A 452 -2.42 3.33 -12.39
C ARG A 452 -2.08 2.05 -13.15
N THR A 453 -0.87 2.00 -13.69
CA THR A 453 -0.35 0.82 -14.39
C THR A 453 0.57 0.03 -13.50
N CYS A 454 0.31 -1.28 -13.39
CA CYS A 454 1.13 -2.26 -12.71
C CYS A 454 1.66 -3.27 -13.74
N ASN A 455 2.89 -3.77 -13.53
CA ASN A 455 3.47 -4.81 -14.40
C ASN A 455 2.72 -6.14 -14.24
N GLY A 456 2.51 -6.55 -12.99
CA GLY A 456 1.83 -7.79 -12.64
C GLY A 456 1.40 -7.83 -11.18
N CYS A 457 1.09 -9.02 -10.70
CA CYS A 457 0.79 -9.29 -9.30
C CYS A 457 2.05 -9.82 -8.60
N HIS A 458 2.59 -9.07 -7.63
CA HIS A 458 3.88 -9.38 -6.97
C HIS A 458 5.09 -9.42 -7.92
N SER A 459 4.98 -8.78 -9.08
CA SER A 459 6.11 -8.59 -9.97
C SER A 459 7.21 -7.80 -9.27
N PRO A 460 8.48 -8.26 -9.35
CA PRO A 460 9.60 -7.50 -8.81
C PRO A 460 9.65 -6.11 -9.44
N ARG A 461 9.90 -5.08 -8.64
CA ARG A 461 10.27 -3.77 -9.17
C ARG A 461 11.68 -3.84 -9.70
N GLY A 462 11.93 -3.29 -10.85
CA GLY A 462 13.26 -3.16 -11.37
C GLY A 462 13.32 -2.97 -12.86
N ASP A 463 14.55 -2.87 -13.37
CA ASP A 463 14.87 -2.69 -14.79
C ASP A 463 14.58 -3.94 -15.64
N SER A 464 14.08 -5.01 -15.04
CA SER A 464 13.58 -6.16 -15.81
C SER A 464 12.33 -5.74 -16.56
N ALA A 465 12.35 -5.94 -17.86
CA ALA A 465 11.20 -5.67 -18.70
C ALA A 465 9.99 -6.46 -18.18
N PRO A 466 8.82 -5.81 -17.98
CA PRO A 466 7.59 -6.53 -17.61
C PRO A 466 7.33 -7.67 -18.58
N LEU A 467 6.78 -8.77 -18.10
CA LEU A 467 6.52 -9.97 -18.92
C LEU A 467 5.76 -9.67 -20.22
N ASN A 468 4.80 -8.74 -20.16
CA ASN A 468 3.98 -8.32 -21.29
C ASN A 468 4.42 -6.96 -21.85
N THR A 469 5.71 -6.80 -22.14
CA THR A 469 6.29 -5.52 -22.59
C THR A 469 6.35 -5.34 -24.08
N LEU A 470 6.28 -6.45 -24.82
CA LEU A 470 6.59 -6.36 -26.23
C LEU A 470 5.48 -5.61 -26.97
N PRO A 471 5.91 -4.67 -27.84
CA PRO A 471 5.07 -4.23 -28.90
C PRO A 471 4.85 -5.44 -29.81
N VAL A 472 3.96 -6.31 -29.45
CA VAL A 472 3.45 -7.29 -30.35
C VAL A 472 2.47 -6.57 -31.26
N ALA A 473 3.03 -5.60 -31.99
CA ALA A 473 2.32 -5.00 -33.10
C ALA A 473 1.84 -6.15 -33.98
N GLY A 474 0.56 -6.38 -34.00
CA GLY A 474 -0.10 -7.32 -34.89
C GLY A 474 -0.27 -8.76 -34.38
N ASN A 475 0.18 -9.14 -33.20
CA ASN A 475 0.08 -10.52 -32.73
C ASN A 475 -1.00 -10.79 -31.68
N HIS A 476 -2.07 -10.04 -31.68
CA HIS A 476 -3.33 -10.59 -31.20
C HIS A 476 -3.88 -11.44 -32.34
N THR A 477 -3.32 -12.63 -32.56
CA THR A 477 -3.50 -13.49 -33.73
C THR A 477 -4.94 -13.92 -33.99
N ALA A 478 -5.85 -13.60 -33.11
CA ALA A 478 -7.27 -13.86 -33.23
C ALA A 478 -8.13 -12.63 -33.03
N ASN A 479 -7.67 -11.50 -33.45
CA ASN A 479 -8.46 -10.27 -33.45
C ASN A 479 -9.63 -10.38 -34.44
N ILE A 480 -10.64 -11.15 -34.05
CA ILE A 480 -11.88 -11.34 -34.88
C ILE A 480 -12.62 -10.03 -35.12
N ASN A 481 -12.37 -9.03 -34.29
CA ASN A 481 -12.98 -7.71 -34.41
C ASN A 481 -12.21 -6.75 -35.33
N SER A 482 -11.05 -7.20 -35.84
CA SER A 482 -10.16 -6.37 -36.68
C SER A 482 -9.76 -5.03 -36.00
N TRP A 483 -9.63 -5.02 -34.70
CA TRP A 483 -9.17 -3.85 -33.96
C TRP A 483 -7.71 -3.55 -34.30
N ASP A 484 -7.36 -2.29 -34.49
CA ASP A 484 -5.98 -1.87 -34.60
C ASP A 484 -5.31 -1.93 -33.24
N VAL A 485 -4.08 -2.47 -33.20
CA VAL A 485 -3.27 -2.61 -31.98
C VAL A 485 -2.13 -1.61 -32.07
N LEU A 486 -1.99 -0.77 -31.05
CA LEU A 486 -0.89 0.17 -30.96
C LEU A 486 0.34 -0.46 -30.30
N VAL A 487 1.51 0.09 -30.64
CA VAL A 487 2.77 -0.37 -30.03
C VAL A 487 2.74 -0.23 -28.52
N GLY A 488 3.02 -1.31 -27.79
CA GLY A 488 3.06 -1.34 -26.33
C GLY A 488 1.72 -1.58 -25.64
N GLU A 489 0.61 -1.64 -26.39
CA GLU A 489 -0.70 -2.01 -25.83
C GLU A 489 -0.75 -3.48 -25.42
N THR A 490 -1.39 -3.74 -24.29
CA THR A 490 -1.86 -5.07 -23.89
C THR A 490 -3.21 -5.37 -24.58
N MET A 491 -3.69 -6.60 -24.48
CA MET A 491 -5.02 -6.94 -24.98
C MET A 491 -6.12 -6.14 -24.27
N ALA A 492 -5.98 -5.89 -22.97
CA ALA A 492 -6.92 -5.05 -22.23
C ALA A 492 -6.86 -3.58 -22.65
N ASP A 493 -5.68 -3.02 -22.96
CA ASP A 493 -5.54 -1.65 -23.46
C ASP A 493 -6.25 -1.50 -24.82
N THR A 494 -5.96 -2.42 -25.76
CA THR A 494 -6.59 -2.42 -27.07
C THR A 494 -8.12 -2.53 -26.96
N ARG A 495 -8.61 -3.50 -26.19
CA ARG A 495 -10.03 -3.69 -25.98
C ARG A 495 -10.69 -2.46 -25.38
N SER A 496 -10.09 -1.87 -24.34
CA SER A 496 -10.62 -0.68 -23.65
C SER A 496 -10.71 0.55 -24.58
N ARG A 497 -9.84 0.65 -25.58
CA ARG A 497 -9.85 1.73 -26.56
C ARG A 497 -10.99 1.58 -27.57
N HIS A 498 -11.40 0.35 -27.87
CA HIS A 498 -12.48 0.06 -28.83
C HIS A 498 -13.85 -0.13 -28.16
N ASP A 499 -13.86 -0.51 -26.89
CA ASP A 499 -15.07 -0.70 -26.09
C ASP A 499 -14.95 0.03 -24.75
N PRO A 500 -15.54 1.23 -24.64
CA PRO A 500 -15.44 2.03 -23.42
C PRO A 500 -16.20 1.44 -22.22
N THR A 501 -17.01 0.40 -22.41
CA THR A 501 -17.70 -0.29 -21.31
C THR A 501 -16.78 -1.28 -20.57
N ILE A 502 -15.62 -1.59 -21.15
CA ILE A 502 -14.64 -2.47 -20.54
C ILE A 502 -14.12 -1.89 -19.23
N GLY A 503 -13.98 -2.81 -18.27
CA GLY A 503 -13.50 -2.48 -16.94
C GLY A 503 -14.58 -1.95 -16.00
N GLU A 504 -15.82 -1.84 -16.44
CA GLU A 504 -16.93 -1.68 -15.49
C GLU A 504 -17.00 -2.91 -14.58
N LEU A 505 -17.25 -2.66 -13.30
CA LEU A 505 -17.45 -3.73 -12.34
C LEU A 505 -18.89 -4.26 -12.44
N SER A 506 -19.01 -5.58 -12.47
CA SER A 506 -20.30 -6.27 -12.48
C SER A 506 -20.40 -7.20 -11.29
N GLN A 507 -21.59 -7.31 -10.71
CA GLN A 507 -21.85 -8.28 -9.62
C GLN A 507 -21.89 -9.71 -10.16
N ASP A 508 -22.50 -9.88 -11.33
CA ASP A 508 -22.55 -11.14 -12.08
C ASP A 508 -21.72 -10.98 -13.35
N ILE A 509 -20.88 -11.95 -13.64
CA ILE A 509 -20.00 -11.87 -14.80
C ILE A 509 -19.90 -13.22 -15.52
N THR A 510 -20.10 -13.18 -16.82
CA THR A 510 -19.83 -14.29 -17.73
C THR A 510 -18.59 -13.99 -18.55
N TYR A 511 -17.64 -14.92 -18.60
CA TYR A 511 -16.47 -14.77 -19.45
C TYR A 511 -16.85 -14.72 -20.93
N THR A 512 -16.61 -13.60 -21.59
CA THR A 512 -16.91 -13.40 -23.00
C THR A 512 -15.62 -13.39 -23.83
N PRO A 513 -15.35 -14.44 -24.63
CA PRO A 513 -14.16 -14.49 -25.47
C PRO A 513 -14.31 -13.55 -26.67
N VAL A 514 -13.75 -12.35 -26.57
CA VAL A 514 -13.81 -11.38 -27.69
C VAL A 514 -12.67 -11.52 -28.70
N TRP A 515 -11.68 -12.33 -28.38
CA TRP A 515 -10.49 -12.53 -29.21
C TRP A 515 -10.56 -13.77 -30.10
N ALA A 516 -11.53 -14.65 -29.89
CA ALA A 516 -11.70 -15.89 -30.63
C ALA A 516 -13.17 -16.11 -31.00
N ALA A 517 -13.41 -16.75 -32.14
CA ALA A 517 -14.75 -17.16 -32.49
C ALA A 517 -15.28 -18.21 -31.48
N VAL A 518 -16.51 -18.06 -31.03
CA VAL A 518 -17.20 -18.98 -30.12
C VAL A 518 -17.22 -20.45 -30.62
N SER A 519 -16.99 -20.66 -31.90
CA SER A 519 -16.92 -21.98 -32.57
C SER A 519 -15.64 -22.76 -32.28
N ILE A 520 -14.62 -22.17 -31.59
CA ILE A 520 -13.49 -22.92 -31.06
C ILE A 520 -14.03 -23.68 -29.86
N GLY A 521 -14.47 -24.92 -30.10
CA GLY A 521 -15.20 -25.73 -29.14
C GLY A 521 -14.44 -25.89 -27.81
N GLY A 522 -15.16 -25.67 -26.71
CA GLY A 522 -14.67 -25.97 -25.38
C GLY A 522 -14.34 -24.77 -24.50
N ILE A 523 -14.60 -23.53 -24.91
CA ILE A 523 -14.63 -22.44 -23.93
C ILE A 523 -15.85 -22.71 -23.03
N GLN A 524 -15.59 -23.31 -21.86
CA GLN A 524 -16.60 -23.32 -20.82
C GLN A 524 -16.91 -21.88 -20.50
N GLN A 525 -18.16 -21.48 -20.67
CA GLN A 525 -18.64 -20.22 -20.12
C GLN A 525 -18.39 -20.29 -18.62
N THR A 526 -17.42 -19.57 -18.17
CA THR A 526 -17.20 -19.39 -16.73
C THR A 526 -18.10 -18.26 -16.32
N GLU A 527 -18.94 -18.53 -15.37
CA GLU A 527 -19.91 -17.57 -14.84
C GLU A 527 -19.70 -17.45 -13.33
N ILE A 528 -19.68 -16.21 -12.86
CA ILE A 528 -19.87 -15.92 -11.44
C ILE A 528 -21.24 -15.26 -11.36
N SER A 529 -22.21 -15.97 -10.82
CA SER A 529 -23.58 -15.50 -10.66
C SER A 529 -24.07 -15.74 -9.24
N TYR A 530 -24.72 -14.75 -8.67
CA TYR A 530 -25.38 -14.89 -7.39
C TYR A 530 -26.77 -15.53 -7.51
N ASP A 531 -27.32 -15.57 -8.72
CA ASP A 531 -28.63 -16.18 -8.98
C ASP A 531 -28.58 -17.71 -9.11
N ASP A 532 -27.39 -18.29 -9.21
CA ASP A 532 -27.20 -19.75 -9.36
C ASP A 532 -27.17 -20.49 -8.01
N LEU A 533 -27.40 -19.79 -6.94
CA LEU A 533 -27.70 -20.40 -5.66
C LEU A 533 -29.21 -20.71 -5.64
N ASP A 534 -29.61 -21.94 -5.35
CA ASP A 534 -31.00 -22.37 -5.08
C ASP A 534 -31.64 -21.62 -3.87
N THR A 535 -31.26 -20.38 -3.70
CA THR A 535 -31.63 -19.47 -2.60
C THR A 535 -32.17 -18.17 -3.19
N PRO A 536 -33.09 -17.49 -2.51
CA PRO A 536 -33.56 -16.18 -2.93
C PRO A 536 -32.37 -15.25 -3.17
N SER A 537 -32.34 -14.57 -4.30
CA SER A 537 -31.27 -13.64 -4.63
C SER A 537 -30.98 -12.68 -3.46
N PRO A 538 -29.76 -12.57 -2.99
CA PRO A 538 -29.41 -11.62 -1.94
C PRO A 538 -29.47 -10.16 -2.42
N VAL A 539 -29.74 -9.93 -3.71
CA VAL A 539 -29.83 -8.59 -4.29
C VAL A 539 -31.17 -7.96 -3.93
N THR A 540 -31.14 -6.85 -3.24
CA THR A 540 -32.32 -6.05 -2.94
C THR A 540 -32.79 -5.27 -4.17
N SER A 541 -34.02 -4.78 -4.16
CA SER A 541 -34.57 -3.89 -5.21
C SER A 541 -33.77 -2.59 -5.43
N SER A 542 -32.85 -2.25 -4.52
CA SER A 542 -31.91 -1.13 -4.62
C SER A 542 -30.55 -1.55 -5.20
N GLY A 543 -30.38 -2.82 -5.62
CA GLY A 543 -29.11 -3.35 -6.11
C GLY A 543 -28.06 -3.63 -5.02
N GLN A 544 -28.43 -3.53 -3.75
CA GLN A 544 -27.55 -3.87 -2.64
C GLN A 544 -27.63 -5.36 -2.32
N ILE A 545 -26.48 -6.00 -2.14
CA ILE A 545 -26.40 -7.39 -1.69
C ILE A 545 -26.63 -7.41 -0.18
N ARG A 546 -27.64 -8.15 0.26
CA ARG A 546 -27.83 -8.49 1.67
C ARG A 546 -27.58 -9.98 1.86
N ILE A 547 -26.50 -10.30 2.54
CA ILE A 547 -26.23 -11.68 2.93
C ILE A 547 -26.94 -11.93 4.27
N ASN A 548 -27.93 -12.82 4.26
CA ASN A 548 -28.57 -13.33 5.46
C ASN A 548 -27.96 -14.69 5.80
N TYR A 549 -27.55 -14.88 7.05
CA TYR A 549 -26.89 -16.12 7.46
C TYR A 549 -27.79 -17.34 7.25
N GLU A 550 -29.06 -17.28 7.66
CA GLU A 550 -29.98 -18.40 7.59
C GLU A 550 -30.33 -18.80 6.16
N GLU A 551 -30.46 -17.82 5.26
CA GLU A 551 -30.87 -18.04 3.88
C GLU A 551 -29.72 -18.33 2.93
N HIS A 552 -28.55 -17.72 3.17
CA HIS A 552 -27.44 -17.75 2.19
C HIS A 552 -26.21 -18.51 2.70
N ILE A 553 -25.93 -18.49 4.00
CA ILE A 553 -24.72 -19.10 4.56
C ILE A 553 -25.00 -20.49 5.13
N GLN A 554 -26.07 -20.65 5.93
CA GLN A 554 -26.41 -21.93 6.55
C GLN A 554 -26.58 -23.05 5.51
N PRO A 555 -27.25 -22.86 4.37
CA PRO A 555 -27.36 -23.89 3.34
C PRO A 555 -26.02 -24.36 2.76
N ILE A 556 -24.98 -23.51 2.79
CA ILE A 556 -23.63 -23.89 2.36
C ILE A 556 -23.02 -24.91 3.33
N TRP A 557 -23.23 -24.70 4.63
CA TRP A 557 -22.74 -25.61 5.67
C TRP A 557 -23.48 -26.94 5.70
N ASP A 558 -24.77 -26.92 5.35
CA ASP A 558 -25.64 -28.08 5.36
C ASP A 558 -25.49 -28.98 4.11
N LYS A 559 -24.75 -28.55 3.09
CA LYS A 559 -24.46 -29.39 1.92
C LYS A 559 -23.64 -30.61 2.33
N PRO A 560 -24.03 -31.83 1.93
CA PRO A 560 -23.22 -33.01 2.17
C PRO A 560 -21.86 -32.87 1.48
N ARG A 561 -20.80 -33.14 2.24
CA ARG A 561 -19.41 -33.10 1.75
C ARG A 561 -19.10 -34.40 0.99
#